data_ffd6586f6cbe4dfbbfdc447ed37292b4
#
_entry.id   ffd6586f6cbe4dfbbfdc447ed37292b4
#
_cell.length_a   1.000
_cell.length_b   1.000
_cell.length_c   1.000
_cell.angle_alpha   90.00
_cell.angle_beta   90.00
_cell.angle_gamma   90.00
#
_symmetry.space_group_name_H-M   'P 1'
#
loop_
_entity.id
_entity.type
_entity.pdbx_description
1 polymer ?
#
loop_
_entity_poly.entity_id
_entity_poly.type
_entity_poly.pdbx_seq_one_letter_code
_entity_poly.pdbx_strand_id
1 'polypeptide(L)'
;MSEFNTYTSIIEANLISKQNSLWKDLYSFKKPIICLTRGWVIGSAFEILLLSDFVFSHTSSVFKMPEVELSLTPISGGTQTFVNKSTLSRAKEILLFAEEIDVYKAYDYGLVNFYSDNYDLLLNKVDEFTENIENIALHRLQTVKKLLNINSEENIFFGNNIEKYYSEIN
;
A
#
# COMPACT_ATOMS: atom_id res chain seq x y z
N MET A 1 -1.71 -16.56 1.20
CA MET A 1 -2.89 -17.37 1.59
C MET A 1 -2.62 -18.33 2.75
N SER A 2 -1.36 -18.68 3.06
CA SER A 2 -1.00 -19.46 4.25
C SER A 2 -1.20 -18.72 5.58
N GLU A 3 -1.32 -17.40 5.55
CA GLU A 3 -1.54 -16.58 6.75
C GLU A 3 -2.94 -16.69 7.34
N PHE A 4 -3.90 -17.22 6.58
CA PHE A 4 -5.27 -17.45 7.04
C PHE A 4 -5.53 -18.89 7.54
N ASN A 5 -4.49 -19.73 7.67
CA ASN A 5 -4.64 -21.12 8.06
C ASN A 5 -4.55 -21.28 9.58
N THR A 6 -5.69 -21.61 10.16
CA THR A 6 -5.90 -22.43 11.37
C THR A 6 -4.87 -22.27 12.48
N TYR A 7 -4.87 -21.12 13.11
CA TYR A 7 -4.20 -20.95 14.40
C TYR A 7 -5.05 -21.63 15.49
N THR A 8 -4.41 -22.38 16.36
CA THR A 8 -5.08 -23.10 17.45
C THR A 8 -5.54 -22.16 18.57
N SER A 9 -5.03 -20.90 18.59
CA SER A 9 -5.51 -19.86 19.50
C SER A 9 -5.25 -18.46 18.93
N ILE A 10 -6.05 -17.48 19.37
CA ILE A 10 -5.89 -16.05 19.08
C ILE A 10 -4.50 -15.54 19.54
N ILE A 11 -4.00 -16.08 20.66
CA ILE A 11 -2.67 -15.71 21.20
C ILE A 11 -1.55 -16.14 20.25
N GLU A 12 -1.63 -17.36 19.71
CA GLU A 12 -0.64 -17.90 18.78
C GLU A 12 -0.67 -17.13 17.44
N ALA A 13 -1.85 -16.86 16.89
CA ALA A 13 -2.02 -16.03 15.71
C ALA A 13 -1.40 -14.63 15.90
N ASN A 14 -1.62 -14.01 17.05
CA ASN A 14 -1.05 -12.72 17.39
C ASN A 14 0.48 -12.73 17.54
N LEU A 15 1.05 -13.80 18.11
CA LEU A 15 2.51 -13.93 18.27
C LEU A 15 3.20 -14.13 16.92
N ILE A 16 2.64 -15.00 16.07
CA ILE A 16 3.18 -15.27 14.73
C ILE A 16 3.06 -14.03 13.82
N SER A 17 1.93 -13.33 13.85
CA SER A 17 1.73 -12.07 13.12
C SER A 17 2.72 -10.98 13.55
N LYS A 18 3.06 -10.91 14.83
CA LYS A 18 4.05 -9.96 15.33
C LYS A 18 5.49 -10.31 14.93
N GLN A 19 5.81 -11.60 14.79
CA GLN A 19 7.18 -12.05 14.50
C GLN A 19 7.52 -12.00 13.01
N ASN A 20 6.56 -12.26 12.13
CA ASN A 20 6.75 -12.40 10.68
C ASN A 20 5.89 -11.43 9.86
N SER A 21 5.77 -10.19 10.28
CA SER A 21 4.93 -9.22 9.58
C SER A 21 5.63 -8.69 8.33
N LEU A 22 5.26 -9.18 7.16
CA LEU A 22 5.62 -8.61 5.85
C LEU A 22 5.37 -7.10 5.81
N TRP A 23 4.30 -6.64 6.43
CA TRP A 23 3.92 -5.23 6.51
C TRP A 23 4.97 -4.40 7.25
N LYS A 24 5.50 -4.91 8.36
CA LYS A 24 6.58 -4.25 9.09
C LYS A 24 7.84 -4.13 8.24
N ASP A 25 8.16 -5.16 7.47
CA ASP A 25 9.32 -5.15 6.59
C ASP A 25 9.13 -4.13 5.46
N LEU A 26 7.94 -4.05 4.86
CA LEU A 26 7.60 -3.05 3.85
C LEU A 26 7.67 -1.62 4.41
N TYR A 27 7.10 -1.37 5.60
CA TYR A 27 7.17 -0.07 6.26
C TYR A 27 8.60 0.38 6.56
N SER A 28 9.45 -0.56 7.00
CA SER A 28 10.84 -0.28 7.36
C SER A 28 11.82 -0.37 6.19
N PHE A 29 11.33 -0.67 4.97
CA PHE A 29 12.18 -0.87 3.81
C PHE A 29 12.84 0.44 3.38
N LYS A 30 14.16 0.46 3.44
CA LYS A 30 14.95 1.69 3.30
C LYS A 30 15.18 2.14 1.86
N LYS A 31 15.08 1.22 0.89
CA LYS A 31 15.22 1.56 -0.54
C LYS A 31 13.88 2.01 -1.11
N PRO A 32 13.86 2.79 -2.19
CA PRO A 32 12.62 3.05 -2.92
C PRO A 32 11.94 1.76 -3.38
N ILE A 33 10.62 1.70 -3.23
CA ILE A 33 9.77 0.60 -3.68
C ILE A 33 8.99 1.11 -4.89
N ILE A 34 9.13 0.41 -6.01
CA ILE A 34 8.36 0.67 -7.23
C ILE A 34 7.31 -0.44 -7.36
N CYS A 35 6.05 -0.05 -7.51
CA CYS A 35 4.95 -0.96 -7.78
C CYS A 35 4.54 -0.84 -9.26
N LEU A 36 4.49 -1.97 -9.96
CA LEU A 36 3.95 -2.06 -11.31
C LEU A 36 2.66 -2.87 -11.26
N THR A 37 1.54 -2.28 -11.74
CA THR A 37 0.23 -2.93 -11.65
C THR A 37 -0.38 -3.20 -13.02
N ARG A 38 -1.13 -4.32 -13.13
CA ARG A 38 -1.95 -4.68 -14.28
C ARG A 38 -3.14 -5.53 -13.83
N GLY A 39 -4.34 -5.19 -14.29
CA GLY A 39 -5.57 -5.89 -13.90
C GLY A 39 -6.02 -5.52 -12.48
N TRP A 40 -6.60 -6.45 -11.75
CA TRP A 40 -7.19 -6.20 -10.44
C TRP A 40 -6.17 -6.01 -9.32
N VAL A 41 -6.28 -4.90 -8.60
CA VAL A 41 -5.47 -4.54 -7.42
C VAL A 41 -6.43 -4.37 -6.24
N ILE A 42 -6.64 -5.43 -5.48
CA ILE A 42 -7.74 -5.53 -4.50
C ILE A 42 -7.21 -5.79 -3.09
N GLY A 43 -7.78 -5.13 -2.08
CA GLY A 43 -7.50 -5.37 -0.67
C GLY A 43 -6.02 -5.25 -0.35
N SER A 44 -5.40 -6.30 0.18
CA SER A 44 -3.98 -6.31 0.54
C SER A 44 -3.03 -5.95 -0.61
N ALA A 45 -3.37 -6.25 -1.86
CA ALA A 45 -2.58 -5.80 -3.01
C ALA A 45 -2.65 -4.26 -3.16
N PHE A 46 -3.79 -3.66 -2.88
CA PHE A 46 -3.92 -2.21 -2.87
C PHE A 46 -3.17 -1.59 -1.66
N GLU A 47 -3.20 -2.23 -0.48
CA GLU A 47 -2.41 -1.79 0.67
C GLU A 47 -0.89 -1.81 0.38
N ILE A 48 -0.38 -2.83 -0.34
CA ILE A 48 1.03 -2.86 -0.80
C ILE A 48 1.33 -1.70 -1.75
N LEU A 49 0.42 -1.40 -2.69
CA LEU A 49 0.55 -0.25 -3.56
C LEU A 49 0.63 1.06 -2.75
N LEU A 50 -0.21 1.21 -1.74
CA LEU A 50 -0.21 2.40 -0.88
C LEU A 50 1.11 2.59 -0.12
N LEU A 51 1.82 1.51 0.19
CA LEU A 51 3.14 1.53 0.82
C LEU A 51 4.30 1.78 -0.16
N SER A 52 4.05 1.63 -1.46
CA SER A 52 5.09 1.82 -2.47
C SER A 52 5.39 3.30 -2.66
N ASP A 53 6.64 3.63 -2.92
CA ASP A 53 7.06 5.04 -3.15
C ASP A 53 6.58 5.54 -4.51
N PHE A 54 6.63 4.67 -5.53
CA PHE A 54 6.21 4.98 -6.90
C PHE A 54 5.33 3.87 -7.47
N VAL A 55 4.32 4.27 -8.24
CA VAL A 55 3.35 3.36 -8.85
C VAL A 55 3.25 3.63 -10.35
N PHE A 56 3.56 2.61 -11.13
CA PHE A 56 3.37 2.57 -12.58
C PHE A 56 2.24 1.59 -12.89
N SER A 57 1.33 1.97 -13.77
CA SER A 57 0.10 1.19 -13.93
C SER A 57 -0.29 1.01 -15.39
N HIS A 58 -0.67 -0.21 -15.77
CA HIS A 58 -1.32 -0.43 -17.05
C HIS A 58 -2.76 0.11 -17.01
N THR A 59 -3.26 0.63 -18.14
CA THR A 59 -4.62 1.21 -18.22
C THR A 59 -5.74 0.23 -17.90
N SER A 60 -5.48 -1.08 -17.95
CA SER A 60 -6.42 -2.11 -17.51
C SER A 60 -6.45 -2.33 -16.00
N SER A 61 -5.68 -1.57 -15.22
CA SER A 61 -5.69 -1.72 -13.76
C SER A 61 -6.96 -1.15 -13.15
N VAL A 62 -7.51 -1.90 -12.21
CA VAL A 62 -8.71 -1.55 -11.44
C VAL A 62 -8.38 -1.75 -9.97
N PHE A 63 -8.74 -0.79 -9.15
CA PHE A 63 -8.37 -0.75 -7.73
C PHE A 63 -9.62 -0.78 -6.86
N LYS A 64 -9.61 -1.60 -5.81
CA LYS A 64 -10.73 -1.71 -4.86
C LYS A 64 -10.25 -2.11 -3.47
N MET A 65 -10.90 -1.54 -2.45
CA MET A 65 -10.77 -1.95 -1.04
C MET A 65 -12.13 -2.49 -0.57
N PRO A 66 -12.40 -3.80 -0.74
CA PRO A 66 -13.73 -4.37 -0.51
C PRO A 66 -13.98 -4.74 0.95
N GLU A 67 -13.07 -4.47 1.88
CA GLU A 67 -13.11 -4.94 3.26
C GLU A 67 -14.44 -4.63 3.94
N VAL A 68 -14.97 -3.42 3.79
CA VAL A 68 -16.24 -3.01 4.42
C VAL A 68 -17.44 -3.81 3.88
N GLU A 69 -17.44 -4.16 2.59
CA GLU A 69 -18.51 -5.02 1.99
C GLU A 69 -18.47 -6.43 2.57
N LEU A 70 -17.30 -6.89 3.01
CA LEU A 70 -17.06 -8.21 3.59
C LEU A 70 -17.18 -8.22 5.12
N SER A 71 -17.66 -7.13 5.72
CA SER A 71 -17.70 -6.94 7.19
C SER A 71 -16.31 -7.06 7.83
N LEU A 72 -15.27 -6.65 7.11
CA LEU A 72 -13.88 -6.61 7.56
C LEU A 72 -13.41 -5.17 7.66
N THR A 73 -12.28 -4.98 8.32
CA THR A 73 -11.53 -3.72 8.36
C THR A 73 -10.18 -3.93 7.67
N PRO A 74 -9.63 -2.96 6.91
CA PRO A 74 -8.25 -3.03 6.46
C PRO A 74 -7.32 -3.18 7.66
N ILE A 75 -6.46 -4.20 7.67
CA ILE A 75 -5.64 -4.57 8.85
C ILE A 75 -4.14 -4.28 8.68
N SER A 76 -3.73 -3.81 7.50
CA SER A 76 -2.33 -3.63 7.16
C SER A 76 -1.95 -2.14 7.02
N GLY A 77 -2.76 -1.26 7.59
CA GLY A 77 -2.52 0.18 7.60
C GLY A 77 -3.14 0.94 6.42
N GLY A 78 -4.02 0.32 5.64
CA GLY A 78 -4.68 0.93 4.48
C GLY A 78 -5.39 2.23 4.82
N THR A 79 -6.02 2.33 5.98
CA THR A 79 -6.72 3.55 6.43
C THR A 79 -5.75 4.72 6.65
N GLN A 80 -4.54 4.46 7.10
CA GLN A 80 -3.53 5.49 7.39
C GLN A 80 -2.71 5.84 6.14
N THR A 81 -2.26 4.82 5.42
CA THR A 81 -1.44 4.99 4.22
C THR A 81 -2.19 5.68 3.08
N PHE A 82 -3.49 5.42 2.95
CA PHE A 82 -4.31 6.07 1.94
C PHE A 82 -4.35 7.59 2.13
N VAL A 83 -4.60 8.04 3.35
CA VAL A 83 -4.65 9.47 3.68
C VAL A 83 -3.31 10.15 3.44
N ASN A 84 -2.20 9.46 3.69
CA ASN A 84 -0.86 9.98 3.43
C ASN A 84 -0.54 10.10 1.94
N LYS A 85 -1.08 9.21 1.10
CA LYS A 85 -0.86 9.21 -0.35
C LYS A 85 -1.83 10.09 -1.15
N SER A 86 -3.02 10.34 -0.59
CA SER A 86 -4.08 11.08 -1.25
C SER A 86 -4.71 12.08 -0.26
N THR A 87 -6.01 12.26 -0.32
CA THR A 87 -6.74 13.13 0.60
C THR A 87 -7.70 12.32 1.46
N LEU A 88 -8.04 12.83 2.65
CA LEU A 88 -9.04 12.21 3.52
C LEU A 88 -10.40 12.01 2.82
N SER A 89 -10.80 12.94 1.95
CA SER A 89 -12.06 12.82 1.20
C SER A 89 -12.03 11.62 0.26
N ARG A 90 -10.93 11.45 -0.49
CA ARG A 90 -10.75 10.34 -1.42
C ARG A 90 -10.61 8.99 -0.70
N ALA A 91 -9.91 9.01 0.44
CA ALA A 91 -9.83 7.83 1.30
C ALA A 91 -11.23 7.38 1.76
N LYS A 92 -12.11 8.30 2.17
CA LYS A 92 -13.49 7.98 2.56
C LYS A 92 -14.31 7.42 1.41
N GLU A 93 -14.20 7.95 0.19
CA GLU A 93 -14.88 7.41 -0.99
C GLU A 93 -14.50 5.94 -1.23
N ILE A 94 -13.22 5.62 -1.19
CA ILE A 94 -12.73 4.28 -1.48
C ILE A 94 -12.98 3.31 -0.31
N LEU A 95 -12.69 3.73 0.92
CA LEU A 95 -12.70 2.82 2.07
C LEU A 95 -14.08 2.62 2.68
N LEU A 96 -14.96 3.65 2.66
CA LEU A 96 -16.29 3.54 3.26
C LEU A 96 -17.34 2.99 2.30
N PHE A 97 -17.16 3.22 1.00
CA PHE A 97 -18.11 2.77 -0.04
C PHE A 97 -17.56 1.58 -0.85
N ALA A 98 -16.33 1.13 -0.56
CA ALA A 98 -15.61 0.13 -1.35
C ALA A 98 -15.66 0.44 -2.86
N GLU A 99 -15.57 1.75 -3.20
CA GLU A 99 -15.68 2.18 -4.58
C GLU A 99 -14.56 1.59 -5.42
N GLU A 100 -14.94 1.05 -6.57
CA GLU A 100 -14.03 0.58 -7.59
C GLU A 100 -13.57 1.77 -8.42
N ILE A 101 -12.26 1.94 -8.58
CA ILE A 101 -11.69 3.00 -9.39
C ILE A 101 -10.78 2.45 -10.49
N ASP A 102 -10.83 3.07 -11.64
CA ASP A 102 -9.91 2.80 -12.74
C ASP A 102 -8.56 3.52 -12.56
N VAL A 103 -7.65 3.26 -13.48
CA VAL A 103 -6.31 3.87 -13.47
C VAL A 103 -6.34 5.39 -13.60
N TYR A 104 -7.30 5.95 -14.33
CA TYR A 104 -7.40 7.39 -14.58
C TYR A 104 -7.79 8.10 -13.27
N LYS A 105 -8.79 7.58 -12.59
CA LYS A 105 -9.23 8.09 -11.29
C LYS A 105 -8.13 7.90 -10.22
N ALA A 106 -7.43 6.76 -10.26
CA ALA A 106 -6.29 6.52 -9.36
C ALA A 106 -5.13 7.50 -9.61
N TYR A 107 -4.87 7.87 -10.85
CA TYR A 107 -3.89 8.89 -11.20
C TYR A 107 -4.31 10.28 -10.69
N ASP A 108 -5.56 10.68 -10.91
CA ASP A 108 -6.11 11.95 -10.43
C ASP A 108 -6.10 12.04 -8.90
N TYR A 109 -6.18 10.90 -8.21
CA TYR A 109 -6.11 10.82 -6.75
C TYR A 109 -4.67 10.84 -6.21
N GLY A 110 -3.67 10.84 -7.08
CA GLY A 110 -2.25 10.80 -6.73
C GLY A 110 -1.75 9.42 -6.29
N LEU A 111 -2.51 8.36 -6.53
CA LEU A 111 -2.15 6.99 -6.17
C LEU A 111 -1.23 6.34 -7.20
N VAL A 112 -1.30 6.79 -8.45
CA VAL A 112 -0.51 6.32 -9.59
C VAL A 112 0.35 7.48 -10.12
N ASN A 113 1.64 7.23 -10.35
CA ASN A 113 2.58 8.24 -10.85
C ASN A 113 2.62 8.30 -12.38
N PHE A 114 2.40 7.17 -13.05
CA PHE A 114 2.41 7.06 -14.50
C PHE A 114 1.56 5.87 -14.94
N TYR A 115 0.86 6.01 -16.06
CA TYR A 115 0.11 4.90 -16.65
C TYR A 115 0.26 4.86 -18.18
N SER A 116 0.07 3.67 -18.77
CA SER A 116 0.07 3.45 -20.21
C SER A 116 -0.73 2.20 -20.57
N ASP A 117 -1.28 2.16 -21.76
CA ASP A 117 -1.85 0.96 -22.40
C ASP A 117 -0.78 0.09 -23.08
N ASN A 118 0.41 0.63 -23.27
CA ASN A 118 1.57 -0.08 -23.79
C ASN A 118 2.45 -0.59 -22.62
N TYR A 119 2.46 -1.92 -22.45
CA TYR A 119 3.22 -2.55 -21.36
C TYR A 119 4.73 -2.40 -21.50
N ASP A 120 5.25 -2.45 -22.73
CA ASP A 120 6.69 -2.28 -22.97
C ASP A 120 7.12 -0.83 -22.63
N LEU A 121 6.26 0.15 -22.92
CA LEU A 121 6.50 1.54 -22.51
C LEU A 121 6.53 1.68 -20.98
N LEU A 122 5.66 0.96 -20.25
CA LEU A 122 5.67 0.93 -18.79
C LEU A 122 6.99 0.36 -18.25
N LEU A 123 7.45 -0.77 -18.80
CA LEU A 123 8.71 -1.39 -18.41
C LEU A 123 9.90 -0.45 -18.68
N ASN A 124 9.97 0.11 -19.89
CA ASN A 124 11.01 1.08 -20.23
C ASN A 124 11.01 2.29 -19.29
N LYS A 125 9.81 2.74 -18.87
CA LYS A 125 9.70 3.86 -17.92
C LYS A 125 10.15 3.49 -16.51
N VAL A 126 9.92 2.26 -16.07
CA VAL A 126 10.45 1.74 -14.80
C VAL A 126 11.96 1.64 -14.86
N ASP A 127 12.51 1.13 -15.97
CA ASP A 127 13.96 1.00 -16.17
C ASP A 127 14.65 2.37 -16.17
N GLU A 128 14.14 3.34 -16.95
CA GLU A 128 14.61 4.74 -16.95
C GLU A 128 14.61 5.34 -15.54
N PHE A 129 13.52 5.11 -14.81
CA PHE A 129 13.38 5.61 -13.44
C PHE A 129 14.39 4.96 -12.49
N THR A 130 14.60 3.65 -12.63
CA THR A 130 15.56 2.89 -11.82
C THR A 130 16.99 3.34 -12.09
N GLU A 131 17.38 3.51 -13.34
CA GLU A 131 18.69 4.03 -13.75
C GLU A 131 18.95 5.42 -13.15
N ASN A 132 17.95 6.31 -13.17
CA ASN A 132 18.05 7.63 -12.55
C ASN A 132 18.29 7.55 -11.03
N ILE A 133 17.61 6.62 -10.35
CA ILE A 133 17.79 6.39 -8.91
C ILE A 133 19.16 5.78 -8.60
N GLU A 134 19.66 4.86 -9.40
CA GLU A 134 20.97 4.21 -9.21
C GLU A 134 22.13 5.18 -9.28
N ASN A 135 21.98 6.28 -10.02
CA ASN A 135 22.97 7.37 -10.08
C ASN A 135 23.01 8.24 -8.80
N ILE A 136 22.08 8.06 -7.88
CA ILE A 136 22.01 8.80 -6.62
C ILE A 136 22.63 7.97 -5.50
N ALA A 137 23.47 8.58 -4.67
CA ALA A 137 24.06 7.90 -3.53
C ALA A 137 22.98 7.30 -2.60
N LEU A 138 23.00 5.98 -2.41
CA LEU A 138 21.96 5.22 -1.68
C LEU A 138 21.66 5.82 -0.30
N HIS A 139 22.68 6.24 0.45
CA HIS A 139 22.46 6.80 1.78
C HIS A 139 21.64 8.09 1.77
N ARG A 140 21.73 8.89 0.69
CA ARG A 140 20.92 10.11 0.52
C ARG A 140 19.46 9.77 0.24
N LEU A 141 19.20 8.81 -0.65
CA LEU A 141 17.85 8.30 -0.90
C LEU A 141 17.20 7.77 0.37
N GLN A 142 17.93 6.96 1.13
CA GLN A 142 17.46 6.42 2.40
C GLN A 142 17.14 7.52 3.42
N THR A 143 17.99 8.53 3.50
CA THR A 143 17.78 9.67 4.42
C THR A 143 16.53 10.46 4.02
N VAL A 144 16.38 10.80 2.74
CA VAL A 144 15.21 11.55 2.25
C VAL A 144 13.93 10.74 2.46
N LYS A 145 13.91 9.45 2.08
CA LYS A 145 12.75 8.57 2.32
C LYS A 145 12.39 8.52 3.81
N LYS A 146 13.38 8.34 4.68
CA LYS A 146 13.17 8.35 6.13
C LYS A 146 12.55 9.66 6.61
N LEU A 147 13.07 10.80 6.17
CA LEU A 147 12.57 12.12 6.58
C LEU A 147 11.13 12.36 6.11
N LEU A 148 10.78 11.91 4.90
CA LEU A 148 9.41 11.99 4.38
C LEU A 148 8.44 11.11 5.17
N ASN A 149 8.91 9.96 5.67
CA ASN A 149 8.08 9.00 6.39
C ASN A 149 7.97 9.29 7.90
N ILE A 150 8.83 10.12 8.49
CA ILE A 150 8.81 10.41 9.94
C ILE A 150 7.42 10.88 10.41
N ASN A 151 6.78 11.77 9.66
CA ASN A 151 5.44 12.27 10.03
C ASN A 151 4.33 11.23 9.82
N SER A 152 4.57 10.20 9.01
CA SER A 152 3.61 9.13 8.73
C SER A 152 3.77 7.93 9.64
N GLU A 153 4.99 7.65 10.14
CA GLU A 153 5.26 6.45 10.97
C GLU A 153 4.55 6.49 12.32
N GLU A 154 4.52 7.62 13.01
CA GLU A 154 3.80 7.75 14.29
C GLU A 154 2.29 7.58 14.11
N ASN A 155 1.73 8.15 13.05
CA ASN A 155 0.31 8.02 12.73
C ASN A 155 -0.06 6.60 12.27
N ILE A 156 0.80 5.94 11.49
CA ILE A 156 0.59 4.56 11.02
C ILE A 156 0.67 3.57 12.19
N PHE A 157 1.64 3.70 13.08
CA PHE A 157 1.76 2.82 14.26
C PHE A 157 0.54 2.93 15.18
N PHE A 158 0.06 4.12 15.40
CA PHE A 158 -1.15 4.36 16.18
C PHE A 158 -2.39 3.80 15.46
N GLY A 159 -2.52 4.03 14.14
CA GLY A 159 -3.59 3.52 13.32
C GLY A 159 -3.65 1.99 13.29
N ASN A 160 -2.52 1.31 13.08
CA ASN A 160 -2.46 -0.15 13.07
C ASN A 160 -2.91 -0.78 14.40
N ASN A 161 -2.62 -0.16 15.53
CA ASN A 161 -3.10 -0.64 16.83
C ASN A 161 -4.63 -0.53 16.96
N ILE A 162 -5.22 0.53 16.41
CA ILE A 162 -6.66 0.74 16.38
C ILE A 162 -7.32 -0.27 15.42
N GLU A 163 -6.81 -0.45 14.21
CA GLU A 163 -7.33 -1.41 13.22
C GLU A 163 -7.39 -2.82 13.82
N LYS A 164 -6.32 -3.22 14.49
CA LYS A 164 -6.24 -4.51 15.17
C LYS A 164 -7.28 -4.65 16.28
N TYR A 165 -7.44 -3.63 17.12
CA TYR A 165 -8.44 -3.63 18.18
C TYR A 165 -9.85 -3.83 17.62
N TYR A 166 -10.22 -3.13 16.56
CA TYR A 166 -11.55 -3.28 15.95
C TYR A 166 -11.75 -4.62 15.22
N SER A 167 -10.70 -5.24 14.69
CA SER A 167 -10.80 -6.58 14.10
C SER A 167 -11.00 -7.69 15.14
N GLU A 168 -10.67 -7.44 16.41
CA GLU A 168 -10.83 -8.39 17.52
C GLU A 168 -12.22 -8.29 18.21
N ILE A 169 -12.96 -7.19 17.98
CA ILE A 169 -14.26 -6.93 18.65
C ILE A 169 -15.46 -7.36 17.80
N ASN A 170 -15.31 -7.49 16.49
CA ASN A 170 -16.35 -7.93 15.56
C ASN A 170 -16.16 -9.39 15.20
#